data_6fb89e6e8b246cdb6ab0ac74a17bc834
#
_entry.id   6fb89e6e8b246cdb6ab0ac74a17bc834
#
_cell.length_a   1.000
_cell.length_b   1.000
_cell.length_c   1.000
_cell.angle_alpha   90.00
_cell.angle_beta   90.00
_cell.angle_gamma   90.00
#
_symmetry.space_group_name_H-M   'P 1'
#
loop_
_entity.id
_entity.type
_entity.pdbx_description
1 polymer ?
#
loop_
_entity_poly.entity_id
_entity_poly.type
_entity_poly.pdbx_seq_one_letter_code
_entity_poly.pdbx_strand_id
1 'polypeptide(L)'
;VVGVIAAIVTNSFAGEVGELVYTPPMLVVPQFNPNLILSCSLPLAALVVGAENAQAMGVLKAQGYNVPANAMTVASGIGGIISGLVGAHNANIAGPMTAICASEEAGPKEGRYAASFWNGVTFAAFGLVGSFTIAFVSFIPSELVNVLAGLAMLNVLIQAFNEGFGTLKYKTGAFFALC
;
A
#
# COMPACT_ATOMS: atom_id res chain seq x y z
N VAL A 1 12.49 8.21 16.81
CA VAL A 1 13.43 8.13 17.95
C VAL A 1 12.70 8.36 19.26
N VAL A 2 11.96 9.48 19.45
CA VAL A 2 11.26 9.80 20.72
C VAL A 2 10.24 8.72 21.08
N GLY A 3 9.43 8.24 20.14
CA GLY A 3 8.44 7.19 20.37
C GLY A 3 9.06 5.86 20.81
N VAL A 4 10.22 5.50 20.24
CA VAL A 4 10.94 4.28 20.64
C VAL A 4 11.49 4.43 22.08
N ILE A 5 12.04 5.60 22.42
CA ILE A 5 12.52 5.88 23.77
C ILE A 5 11.35 5.83 24.77
N ALA A 6 10.21 6.43 24.41
CA ALA A 6 9.01 6.39 25.25
C ALA A 6 8.52 4.96 25.47
N ALA A 7 8.47 4.13 24.43
CA ALA A 7 8.08 2.72 24.52
C ALA A 7 9.03 1.89 25.41
N ILE A 8 10.34 2.17 25.34
CA ILE A 8 11.33 1.53 26.23
C ILE A 8 11.10 1.97 27.70
N VAL A 9 10.93 3.26 27.95
CA VAL A 9 10.75 3.81 29.31
C VAL A 9 9.45 3.30 29.94
N THR A 10 8.37 3.19 29.16
CA THR A 10 7.07 2.70 29.64
C THR A 10 6.98 1.17 29.70
N ASN A 11 8.06 0.47 29.34
CA ASN A 11 8.10 -1.00 29.25
C ASN A 11 6.95 -1.60 28.41
N SER A 12 6.58 -0.87 27.34
CA SER A 12 5.47 -1.24 26.46
C SER A 12 5.83 -2.33 25.43
N PHE A 13 7.10 -2.77 25.39
CA PHE A 13 7.54 -3.91 24.57
C PHE A 13 7.24 -5.22 25.32
N ALA A 14 5.96 -5.56 25.45
CA ALA A 14 5.53 -6.76 26.17
C ALA A 14 4.90 -7.82 25.25
N GLY A 15 5.20 -7.80 23.96
CA GLY A 15 4.76 -8.83 23.04
C GLY A 15 5.54 -10.13 23.26
N GLU A 16 4.86 -11.24 23.50
CA GLU A 16 5.47 -12.55 23.36
C GLU A 16 5.87 -12.72 21.89
N VAL A 17 7.16 -13.01 21.67
CA VAL A 17 7.62 -13.39 20.33
C VAL A 17 6.98 -14.74 20.02
N GLY A 18 5.95 -14.75 19.17
CA GLY A 18 5.29 -15.97 18.73
C GLY A 18 6.30 -16.95 18.12
N GLU A 19 5.98 -18.22 18.09
CA GLU A 19 6.85 -19.24 17.50
C GLU A 19 7.18 -18.85 16.04
N LEU A 20 8.49 -18.82 15.75
CA LEU A 20 9.03 -18.57 14.42
C LEU A 20 8.80 -19.79 13.53
N VAL A 21 7.58 -19.94 13.01
CA VAL A 21 7.25 -21.02 12.09
C VAL A 21 7.39 -20.52 10.66
N TYR A 22 8.35 -21.07 9.94
CA TYR A 22 8.46 -20.77 8.50
C TYR A 22 7.31 -21.42 7.73
N THR A 23 6.47 -20.64 7.12
CA THR A 23 5.40 -21.10 6.24
C THR A 23 5.83 -20.87 4.79
N PRO A 24 6.18 -21.92 4.05
CA PRO A 24 6.57 -21.78 2.64
C PRO A 24 5.37 -21.32 1.78
N PRO A 25 5.61 -20.64 0.66
CA PRO A 25 4.57 -20.35 -0.31
C PRO A 25 3.91 -21.64 -0.80
N MET A 26 2.59 -21.70 -0.75
CA MET A 26 1.82 -22.84 -1.22
C MET A 26 1.01 -22.48 -2.45
N LEU A 27 0.96 -23.38 -3.43
CA LEU A 27 0.05 -23.24 -4.55
C LEU A 27 -1.38 -23.52 -4.09
N VAL A 28 -2.25 -22.57 -4.30
CA VAL A 28 -3.68 -22.67 -3.98
C VAL A 28 -4.43 -22.95 -5.27
N VAL A 29 -5.18 -24.05 -5.30
CA VAL A 29 -6.03 -24.35 -6.45
C VAL A 29 -7.29 -23.48 -6.36
N PRO A 30 -7.56 -22.62 -7.36
CA PRO A 30 -8.75 -21.76 -7.36
C PRO A 30 -10.03 -22.57 -7.35
N GLN A 31 -10.96 -22.24 -6.45
CA GLN A 31 -12.30 -22.78 -6.42
C GLN A 31 -13.28 -21.70 -6.91
N PHE A 32 -13.98 -21.99 -8.00
CA PHE A 32 -14.92 -21.06 -8.59
C PHE A 32 -16.30 -21.21 -7.97
N ASN A 33 -16.66 -20.28 -7.09
CA ASN A 33 -17.99 -20.19 -6.50
C ASN A 33 -18.69 -18.93 -7.03
N PRO A 34 -19.78 -19.05 -7.81
CA PRO A 34 -20.47 -17.89 -8.40
C PRO A 34 -20.95 -16.88 -7.37
N ASN A 35 -21.44 -17.33 -6.22
CA ASN A 35 -21.91 -16.44 -5.16
C ASN A 35 -20.76 -15.59 -4.58
N LEU A 36 -19.60 -16.20 -4.34
CA LEU A 36 -18.42 -15.48 -3.86
C LEU A 36 -17.85 -14.53 -4.92
N ILE A 37 -17.91 -14.91 -6.19
CA ILE A 37 -17.49 -14.03 -7.29
C ILE A 37 -18.35 -12.76 -7.31
N LEU A 38 -19.67 -12.90 -7.23
CA LEU A 38 -20.58 -11.75 -7.26
C LEU A 38 -20.51 -10.92 -5.98
N SER A 39 -20.43 -11.55 -4.81
CA SER A 39 -20.49 -10.84 -3.53
C SER A 39 -19.17 -10.26 -3.05
N CYS A 40 -18.04 -10.86 -3.42
CA CYS A 40 -16.72 -10.44 -2.96
C CYS A 40 -15.81 -9.99 -4.12
N SER A 41 -15.65 -10.81 -5.18
CA SER A 41 -14.66 -10.52 -6.21
C SER A 41 -15.05 -9.32 -7.05
N LEU A 42 -16.31 -9.15 -7.38
CA LEU A 42 -16.77 -8.01 -8.19
C LEU A 42 -16.64 -6.67 -7.43
N PRO A 43 -17.11 -6.52 -6.17
CA PRO A 43 -16.86 -5.32 -5.38
C PRO A 43 -15.38 -5.04 -5.15
N LEU A 44 -14.57 -6.08 -4.89
CA LEU A 44 -13.13 -5.92 -4.71
C LEU A 44 -12.44 -5.42 -6.00
N ALA A 45 -12.81 -5.97 -7.16
CA ALA A 45 -12.29 -5.50 -8.44
C ALA A 45 -12.67 -4.03 -8.70
N ALA A 46 -13.92 -3.65 -8.39
CA ALA A 46 -14.37 -2.26 -8.49
C ALA A 46 -13.59 -1.33 -7.55
N LEU A 47 -13.30 -1.77 -6.33
CA LEU A 47 -12.48 -1.03 -5.37
C LEU A 47 -11.03 -0.85 -5.87
N VAL A 48 -10.39 -1.93 -6.35
CA VAL A 48 -9.02 -1.88 -6.85
C VAL A 48 -8.90 -0.94 -8.06
N VAL A 49 -9.81 -1.05 -9.02
CA VAL A 49 -9.76 -0.21 -10.24
C VAL A 49 -10.20 1.22 -9.94
N GLY A 50 -11.31 1.38 -9.21
CA GLY A 50 -11.96 2.68 -9.00
C GLY A 50 -11.34 3.52 -7.87
N ALA A 51 -10.71 2.89 -6.88
CA ALA A 51 -10.06 3.60 -5.79
C ALA A 51 -8.53 3.53 -5.90
N GLU A 52 -7.94 2.37 -5.74
CA GLU A 52 -6.48 2.22 -5.63
C GLU A 52 -5.75 2.65 -6.91
N ASN A 53 -6.11 2.04 -8.05
CA ASN A 53 -5.47 2.38 -9.32
C ASN A 53 -5.78 3.82 -9.74
N ALA A 54 -7.02 4.28 -9.54
CA ALA A 54 -7.39 5.65 -9.89
C ALA A 54 -6.62 6.67 -9.05
N GLN A 55 -6.43 6.42 -7.75
CA GLN A 55 -5.62 7.27 -6.87
C GLN A 55 -4.16 7.31 -7.33
N ALA A 56 -3.55 6.16 -7.61
CA ALA A 56 -2.18 6.08 -8.09
C ALA A 56 -1.98 6.81 -9.43
N MET A 57 -2.94 6.65 -10.36
CA MET A 57 -2.94 7.37 -11.64
C MET A 57 -3.07 8.88 -11.44
N GLY A 58 -3.92 9.32 -10.50
CA GLY A 58 -4.07 10.73 -10.13
C GLY A 58 -2.77 11.31 -9.63
N VAL A 59 -2.10 10.65 -8.70
CA VAL A 59 -0.80 11.07 -8.15
C VAL A 59 0.25 11.18 -9.24
N LEU A 60 0.41 10.16 -10.10
CA LEU A 60 1.39 10.20 -11.18
C LEU A 60 1.11 11.34 -12.17
N LYS A 61 -0.16 11.57 -12.49
CA LYS A 61 -0.56 12.67 -13.36
C LYS A 61 -0.26 14.04 -12.74
N ALA A 62 -0.50 14.20 -11.43
CA ALA A 62 -0.16 15.42 -10.70
C ALA A 62 1.36 15.69 -10.71
N GLN A 63 2.17 14.64 -10.63
CA GLN A 63 3.63 14.72 -10.76
C GLN A 63 4.12 14.89 -12.22
N GLY A 64 3.20 15.06 -13.17
CA GLY A 64 3.50 15.33 -14.58
C GLY A 64 4.02 14.10 -15.35
N TYR A 65 3.65 12.89 -14.94
CA TYR A 65 3.92 11.67 -15.70
C TYR A 65 2.84 11.42 -16.75
N ASN A 66 3.24 10.81 -17.88
CA ASN A 66 2.29 10.27 -18.83
C ASN A 66 1.79 8.91 -18.31
N VAL A 67 0.53 8.82 -17.92
CA VAL A 67 -0.03 7.67 -17.21
C VAL A 67 -0.68 6.69 -18.18
N PRO A 68 -0.11 5.49 -18.39
CA PRO A 68 -0.70 4.47 -19.24
C PRO A 68 -1.76 3.67 -18.45
N ALA A 69 -2.96 4.26 -18.26
CA ALA A 69 -4.01 3.73 -17.39
C ALA A 69 -4.36 2.27 -17.68
N ASN A 70 -4.49 1.90 -18.96
CA ASN A 70 -4.82 0.53 -19.35
C ASN A 70 -3.71 -0.45 -18.96
N ALA A 71 -2.44 -0.10 -19.22
CA ALA A 71 -1.32 -0.97 -18.87
C ALA A 71 -1.19 -1.14 -17.34
N MET A 72 -1.40 -0.08 -16.56
CA MET A 72 -1.39 -0.15 -15.10
C MET A 72 -2.51 -1.05 -14.58
N THR A 73 -3.72 -0.94 -15.10
CA THR A 73 -4.86 -1.77 -14.69
C THR A 73 -4.64 -3.24 -15.06
N VAL A 74 -4.13 -3.52 -16.27
CA VAL A 74 -3.81 -4.89 -16.70
C VAL A 74 -2.70 -5.49 -15.85
N ALA A 75 -1.65 -4.72 -15.53
CA ALA A 75 -0.57 -5.17 -14.65
C ALA A 75 -1.08 -5.52 -13.25
N SER A 76 -1.98 -4.71 -12.67
CA SER A 76 -2.64 -5.02 -11.39
C SER A 76 -3.46 -6.32 -11.48
N GLY A 77 -4.19 -6.53 -12.57
CA GLY A 77 -4.98 -7.75 -12.78
C GLY A 77 -4.10 -9.01 -12.88
N ILE A 78 -3.02 -8.95 -13.65
CA ILE A 78 -2.06 -10.06 -13.77
C ILE A 78 -1.40 -10.32 -12.40
N GLY A 79 -0.97 -9.28 -11.70
CA GLY A 79 -0.42 -9.39 -10.36
C GLY A 79 -1.41 -10.04 -9.39
N GLY A 80 -2.68 -9.67 -9.43
CA GLY A 80 -3.75 -10.26 -8.62
C GLY A 80 -3.96 -11.75 -8.91
N ILE A 81 -3.92 -12.17 -10.17
CA ILE A 81 -4.02 -13.60 -10.55
C ILE A 81 -2.85 -14.38 -9.97
N ILE A 82 -1.61 -13.89 -10.17
CA ILE A 82 -0.40 -14.55 -9.65
C ILE A 82 -0.45 -14.65 -8.12
N SER A 83 -0.84 -13.56 -7.44
CA SER A 83 -0.99 -13.54 -5.99
C SER A 83 -2.03 -14.53 -5.50
N GLY A 84 -3.16 -14.64 -6.19
CA GLY A 84 -4.22 -15.61 -5.86
C GLY A 84 -3.75 -17.06 -5.98
N LEU A 85 -2.92 -17.39 -6.96
CA LEU A 85 -2.38 -18.73 -7.14
C LEU A 85 -1.41 -19.16 -6.02
N VAL A 86 -0.76 -18.21 -5.37
CA VAL A 86 0.13 -18.48 -4.22
C VAL A 86 -0.52 -18.21 -2.86
N GLY A 87 -1.84 -17.98 -2.85
CA GLY A 87 -2.59 -17.70 -1.62
C GLY A 87 -2.24 -16.35 -0.98
N ALA A 88 -1.64 -15.44 -1.74
CA ALA A 88 -1.28 -14.13 -1.25
C ALA A 88 -2.43 -13.12 -1.43
N HIS A 89 -2.31 -11.99 -0.74
CA HIS A 89 -3.21 -10.86 -0.91
C HIS A 89 -3.11 -10.28 -2.33
N ASN A 90 -4.16 -9.59 -2.76
CA ASN A 90 -4.21 -8.96 -4.08
C ASN A 90 -3.01 -8.02 -4.31
N ALA A 91 -2.41 -8.12 -5.49
CA ALA A 91 -1.35 -7.21 -5.93
C ALA A 91 -1.96 -6.07 -6.75
N ASN A 92 -1.98 -4.88 -6.18
CA ASN A 92 -2.47 -3.66 -6.83
C ASN A 92 -1.47 -2.53 -6.68
N ILE A 93 -1.64 -1.48 -7.47
CA ILE A 93 -0.82 -0.28 -7.39
C ILE A 93 -1.41 0.59 -6.27
N ALA A 94 -0.66 0.74 -5.17
CA ALA A 94 -1.10 1.52 -4.02
C ALA A 94 -0.86 3.02 -4.24
N GLY A 95 -1.92 3.82 -4.08
CA GLY A 95 -1.85 5.28 -4.22
C GLY A 95 -0.85 5.94 -3.27
N PRO A 96 -0.88 5.67 -1.96
CA PRO A 96 0.05 6.28 -1.00
C PRO A 96 1.52 5.94 -1.28
N MET A 97 1.82 4.70 -1.64
CA MET A 97 3.18 4.30 -1.99
C MET A 97 3.64 4.95 -3.29
N THR A 98 2.74 5.06 -4.27
CA THR A 98 3.00 5.81 -5.51
C THR A 98 3.32 7.27 -5.22
N ALA A 99 2.61 7.91 -4.28
CA ALA A 99 2.88 9.28 -3.89
C ALA A 99 4.29 9.45 -3.29
N ILE A 100 4.73 8.53 -2.44
CA ILE A 100 6.07 8.54 -1.85
C ILE A 100 7.15 8.33 -2.93
N CYS A 101 7.00 7.28 -3.75
CA CYS A 101 7.99 6.95 -4.77
C CYS A 101 8.07 7.97 -5.92
N ALA A 102 6.98 8.69 -6.21
CA ALA A 102 6.93 9.70 -7.25
C ALA A 102 7.23 11.13 -6.73
N SER A 103 7.45 11.30 -5.43
CA SER A 103 7.75 12.61 -4.83
C SER A 103 9.15 13.11 -5.20
N GLU A 104 9.39 14.41 -4.98
CA GLU A 104 10.71 15.03 -5.16
C GLU A 104 11.76 14.48 -4.20
N GLU A 105 11.35 13.97 -3.04
CA GLU A 105 12.21 13.33 -2.05
C GLU A 105 12.86 12.04 -2.58
N ALA A 106 12.23 11.37 -3.56
CA ALA A 106 12.79 10.19 -4.23
C ALA A 106 13.89 10.54 -5.26
N GLY A 107 14.18 11.83 -5.47
CA GLY A 107 15.23 12.31 -6.34
C GLY A 107 14.75 12.84 -7.71
N PRO A 108 15.66 12.95 -8.70
CA PRO A 108 15.32 13.43 -10.04
C PRO A 108 14.26 12.59 -10.70
N LYS A 109 13.35 13.21 -11.45
CA LYS A 109 12.16 12.57 -12.04
C LYS A 109 12.49 11.30 -12.85
N GLU A 110 13.59 11.34 -13.61
CA GLU A 110 14.06 10.25 -14.46
C GLU A 110 14.56 9.05 -13.66
N GLY A 111 14.99 9.26 -12.42
CA GLY A 111 15.56 8.23 -11.53
C GLY A 111 14.57 7.65 -10.52
N ARG A 112 13.36 8.21 -10.38
CA ARG A 112 12.39 7.82 -9.34
C ARG A 112 11.88 6.38 -9.47
N TYR A 113 12.00 5.77 -10.65
CA TYR A 113 11.69 4.34 -10.82
C TYR A 113 12.54 3.45 -9.90
N ALA A 114 13.75 3.87 -9.54
CA ALA A 114 14.60 3.14 -8.63
C ALA A 114 13.99 3.03 -7.23
N ALA A 115 13.26 4.05 -6.76
CA ALA A 115 12.54 3.98 -5.49
C ALA A 115 11.48 2.88 -5.51
N SER A 116 10.69 2.77 -6.59
CA SER A 116 9.70 1.70 -6.76
C SER A 116 10.35 0.33 -6.86
N PHE A 117 11.47 0.21 -7.56
CA PHE A 117 12.22 -1.05 -7.67
C PHE A 117 12.73 -1.52 -6.30
N TRP A 118 13.41 -0.65 -5.56
CA TRP A 118 13.92 -0.98 -4.23
C TRP A 118 12.80 -1.26 -3.22
N ASN A 119 11.69 -0.54 -3.33
CA ASN A 119 10.49 -0.84 -2.55
C ASN A 119 10.01 -2.28 -2.83
N GLY A 120 9.91 -2.70 -4.09
CA GLY A 120 9.54 -4.06 -4.47
C GLY A 120 10.51 -5.11 -3.93
N VAL A 121 11.83 -4.86 -4.02
CA VAL A 121 12.87 -5.75 -3.48
C VAL A 121 12.74 -5.88 -1.96
N THR A 122 12.51 -4.77 -1.26
CA THR A 122 12.32 -4.76 0.19
C THR A 122 11.09 -5.56 0.60
N PHE A 123 9.94 -5.35 -0.08
CA PHE A 123 8.73 -6.13 0.17
C PHE A 123 8.93 -7.62 -0.10
N ALA A 124 9.65 -7.99 -1.17
CA ALA A 124 9.97 -9.38 -1.46
C ALA A 124 10.85 -10.00 -0.35
N ALA A 125 11.87 -9.27 0.12
CA ALA A 125 12.71 -9.70 1.22
C ALA A 125 11.91 -9.91 2.52
N PHE A 126 11.03 -8.96 2.87
CA PHE A 126 10.12 -9.11 4.02
C PHE A 126 9.15 -10.27 3.85
N GLY A 127 8.67 -10.53 2.64
CA GLY A 127 7.81 -11.69 2.35
C GLY A 127 8.52 -13.03 2.54
N LEU A 128 9.79 -13.14 2.14
CA LEU A 128 10.58 -14.34 2.33
C LEU A 128 10.83 -14.69 3.81
N VAL A 129 10.93 -13.68 4.65
CA VAL A 129 11.08 -13.85 6.11
C VAL A 129 9.79 -13.51 6.86
N GLY A 130 8.63 -13.79 6.25
CA GLY A 130 7.32 -13.33 6.71
C GLY A 130 7.01 -13.63 8.17
N SER A 131 7.29 -14.85 8.64
CA SER A 131 7.07 -15.22 10.05
C SER A 131 7.93 -14.39 11.01
N PHE A 132 9.18 -14.12 10.65
CA PHE A 132 10.05 -13.24 11.43
C PHE A 132 9.56 -11.80 11.41
N THR A 133 9.10 -11.34 10.26
CA THR A 133 8.54 -9.99 10.10
C THR A 133 7.29 -9.81 10.96
N ILE A 134 6.38 -10.79 10.98
CA ILE A 134 5.18 -10.76 11.81
C ILE A 134 5.56 -10.74 13.29
N ALA A 135 6.46 -11.62 13.72
CA ALA A 135 6.95 -11.66 15.10
C ALA A 135 7.60 -10.34 15.52
N PHE A 136 8.43 -9.75 14.64
CA PHE A 136 9.06 -8.45 14.89
C PHE A 136 8.03 -7.32 15.01
N VAL A 137 7.05 -7.25 14.10
CA VAL A 137 5.99 -6.22 14.16
C VAL A 137 5.11 -6.41 15.39
N SER A 138 4.79 -7.65 15.77
CA SER A 138 4.00 -7.94 16.97
C SER A 138 4.73 -7.56 18.27
N PHE A 139 6.05 -7.51 18.26
CA PHE A 139 6.84 -7.04 19.41
C PHE A 139 6.75 -5.51 19.58
N ILE A 140 6.43 -4.76 18.52
CA ILE A 140 6.30 -3.31 18.59
C ILE A 140 4.90 -2.96 19.11
N PRO A 141 4.77 -2.08 20.11
CA PRO A 141 3.46 -1.62 20.58
C PRO A 141 2.60 -1.07 19.44
N SER A 142 1.34 -1.50 19.37
CA SER A 142 0.41 -1.10 18.29
C SER A 142 0.22 0.42 18.22
N GLU A 143 0.25 1.10 19.36
CA GLU A 143 0.16 2.55 19.48
C GLU A 143 1.32 3.24 18.75
N LEU A 144 2.53 2.69 18.91
CA LEU A 144 3.72 3.22 18.23
C LEU A 144 3.64 3.00 16.72
N VAL A 145 3.21 1.81 16.29
CA VAL A 145 3.02 1.50 14.86
C VAL A 145 1.99 2.47 14.25
N ASN A 146 0.86 2.67 14.93
CA ASN A 146 -0.21 3.56 14.46
C ASN A 146 0.25 5.03 14.36
N VAL A 147 1.01 5.51 15.35
CA VAL A 147 1.57 6.87 15.32
C VAL A 147 2.56 7.02 14.18
N LEU A 148 3.46 6.05 13.98
CA LEU A 148 4.43 6.09 12.89
C LEU A 148 3.75 6.03 11.52
N ALA A 149 2.74 5.19 11.36
CA ALA A 149 1.94 5.11 10.13
C ALA A 149 1.19 6.43 9.87
N GLY A 150 0.58 7.02 10.89
CA GLY A 150 -0.08 8.33 10.78
C GLY A 150 0.88 9.43 10.36
N LEU A 151 2.05 9.51 10.99
CA LEU A 151 3.08 10.50 10.65
C LEU A 151 3.61 10.31 9.22
N ALA A 152 3.80 9.08 8.76
CA ALA A 152 4.23 8.80 7.40
C ALA A 152 3.19 9.24 6.34
N MET A 153 1.92 9.23 6.70
CA MET A 153 0.82 9.64 5.80
C MET A 153 0.53 11.14 5.81
N LEU A 154 1.10 11.93 6.72
CA LEU A 154 0.80 13.37 6.82
C LEU A 154 1.12 14.12 5.53
N ASN A 155 2.29 13.90 4.94
CA ASN A 155 2.67 14.57 3.69
C ASN A 155 1.76 14.16 2.52
N VAL A 156 1.38 12.89 2.45
CA VAL A 156 0.42 12.39 1.44
C VAL A 156 -0.94 13.05 1.62
N LEU A 157 -1.40 13.20 2.86
CA LEU A 157 -2.66 13.87 3.17
C LEU A 157 -2.61 15.36 2.78
N ILE A 158 -1.57 16.08 3.15
CA ILE A 158 -1.37 17.49 2.80
C ILE A 158 -1.37 17.67 1.29
N GLN A 159 -0.65 16.80 0.56
CA GLN A 159 -0.61 16.84 -0.90
C GLN A 159 -2.00 16.58 -1.50
N ALA A 160 -2.72 15.58 -1.02
CA ALA A 160 -4.08 15.27 -1.48
C ALA A 160 -5.05 16.45 -1.26
N PHE A 161 -4.96 17.12 -0.11
CA PHE A 161 -5.73 18.35 0.15
C PHE A 161 -5.37 19.49 -0.80
N ASN A 162 -4.09 19.72 -1.04
CA ASN A 162 -3.63 20.75 -1.96
C ASN A 162 -4.13 20.49 -3.39
N GLU A 163 -4.10 19.26 -3.86
CA GLU A 163 -4.60 18.89 -5.18
C GLU A 163 -6.13 18.95 -5.26
N GLY A 164 -6.84 18.44 -4.26
CA GLY A 164 -8.30 18.43 -4.23
C GLY A 164 -8.91 19.82 -4.10
N PHE A 165 -8.33 20.68 -3.27
CA PHE A 165 -8.88 22.01 -2.94
C PHE A 165 -8.10 23.19 -3.54
N GLY A 166 -6.94 22.94 -4.14
CA GLY A 166 -6.10 23.97 -4.75
C GLY A 166 -6.71 24.65 -5.95
N THR A 167 -7.57 23.97 -6.70
CA THR A 167 -8.23 24.52 -7.88
C THR A 167 -9.76 24.52 -7.75
N LEU A 168 -10.43 25.55 -8.26
CA LEU A 168 -11.90 25.64 -8.23
C LEU A 168 -12.58 24.45 -8.94
N LYS A 169 -11.94 23.91 -9.96
CA LYS A 169 -12.49 22.84 -10.80
C LYS A 169 -12.76 21.55 -10.01
N TYR A 170 -11.94 21.24 -8.99
CA TYR A 170 -12.01 19.97 -8.27
C TYR A 170 -12.63 20.08 -6.88
N LYS A 171 -12.83 21.30 -6.35
CA LYS A 171 -13.32 21.53 -4.98
C LYS A 171 -14.61 20.79 -4.64
N THR A 172 -15.58 20.82 -5.54
CA THR A 172 -16.88 20.17 -5.32
C THR A 172 -16.72 18.64 -5.24
N GLY A 173 -15.94 18.05 -6.17
CA GLY A 173 -15.66 16.61 -6.14
C GLY A 173 -14.84 16.19 -4.91
N ALA A 174 -13.84 17.00 -4.53
CA ALA A 174 -13.05 16.76 -3.32
C ALA A 174 -13.90 16.84 -2.04
N PHE A 175 -14.85 17.77 -1.98
CA PHE A 175 -15.79 17.87 -0.86
C PHE A 175 -16.67 16.62 -0.74
N PHE A 176 -17.26 16.16 -1.85
CA PHE A 176 -18.06 14.93 -1.84
C PHE A 176 -17.25 13.65 -1.53
N ALA A 177 -15.96 13.64 -1.84
CA ALA A 177 -15.09 12.52 -1.51
C ALA A 177 -14.70 12.44 -0.02
N LEU A 178 -14.87 13.55 0.72
CA LEU A 178 -14.61 13.62 2.17
C LEU A 178 -15.84 13.28 3.03
N CYS A 179 -17.05 13.39 2.46
CA CYS A 179 -18.32 13.08 3.14
C CYS A 179 -18.69 11.61 2.99
#